data_27e3018836d36330768420609c6c1756
#
_entry.id   27e3018836d36330768420609c6c1756
#
_cell.length_a   1.000
_cell.length_b   1.000
_cell.length_c   1.000
_cell.angle_alpha   90.00
_cell.angle_beta   90.00
_cell.angle_gamma   90.00
#
_symmetry.space_group_name_H-M   'P 1'
#
loop_
_entity.id
_entity.type
_entity.pdbx_description
1 polymer ?
#
loop_
_entity_poly.entity_id
_entity_poly.type
_entity_poly.pdbx_seq_one_letter_code
_entity_poly.pdbx_strand_id
1 'polypeptide(L)'
;MTFAAGLTFGCRAGDPEAVAREEMVRAQIASRGVRDERVLAAMRTIPRHLFVPPDQKGGAYSDQPLPIGSGQTISQPYIVAFMTEQLALKGGEKVLEIGTGSGYQAAVLAALTGKVYSIEIRKELADEARERLARLGVKNAEVRVGDGYRGWPEQAPFDAIMVTAAPERVPPPLLEQLAVGGRMVIPVGGCYQELKVIDRTAEGFKERSVLPVRFVPFVREADSAPGAGDLKKEK
;
A
#
# COMPACT_ATOMS: atom_id res chain seq x y z
N MET A 1 -20.05 -2.55 -19.16
CA MET A 1 -19.13 -3.46 -18.42
C MET A 1 -17.82 -3.50 -19.19
N THR A 2 -16.89 -2.63 -18.86
CA THR A 2 -15.56 -2.58 -19.52
C THR A 2 -14.55 -3.12 -18.50
N PHE A 3 -14.16 -4.37 -18.67
CA PHE A 3 -13.05 -4.95 -17.91
C PHE A 3 -11.80 -4.12 -18.20
N ALA A 4 -11.15 -3.62 -17.14
CA ALA A 4 -9.82 -3.03 -17.23
C ALA A 4 -8.91 -4.00 -17.98
N ALA A 5 -8.17 -3.49 -18.95
CA ALA A 5 -7.25 -4.26 -19.79
C ALA A 5 -6.31 -5.06 -18.89
N GLY A 6 -6.47 -6.39 -18.88
CA GLY A 6 -5.76 -7.28 -17.99
C GLY A 6 -4.25 -7.16 -18.16
N LEU A 7 -3.55 -6.88 -17.06
CA LEU A 7 -2.11 -7.07 -16.93
C LEU A 7 -1.82 -8.56 -17.15
N THR A 8 -1.43 -8.96 -18.37
CA THR A 8 -1.02 -10.33 -18.68
C THR A 8 0.47 -10.45 -18.46
N PHE A 9 0.87 -10.87 -17.29
CA PHE A 9 2.22 -11.38 -17.07
C PHE A 9 2.24 -12.82 -17.62
N GLY A 10 3.01 -13.06 -18.69
CA GLY A 10 3.09 -14.36 -19.34
C GLY A 10 3.55 -15.45 -18.37
N CYS A 11 2.62 -16.22 -17.86
CA CYS A 11 2.90 -17.42 -17.08
C CYS A 11 3.41 -18.50 -18.03
N ARG A 12 4.72 -18.80 -18.01
CA ARG A 12 5.24 -20.02 -18.63
C ARG A 12 4.94 -21.19 -17.70
N ALA A 13 4.40 -22.27 -18.24
CA ALA A 13 4.23 -23.52 -17.50
C ALA A 13 5.59 -23.96 -16.93
N GLY A 14 5.68 -24.10 -15.60
CA GLY A 14 6.91 -24.46 -14.90
C GLY A 14 7.74 -23.29 -14.35
N ASP A 15 7.20 -22.05 -14.36
CA ASP A 15 7.84 -20.90 -13.72
C ASP A 15 7.84 -21.05 -12.18
N PRO A 16 9.00 -21.24 -11.53
CA PRO A 16 9.06 -21.44 -10.07
C PRO A 16 8.45 -20.27 -9.27
N GLU A 17 8.60 -19.04 -9.77
CA GLU A 17 8.02 -17.87 -9.15
C GLU A 17 6.49 -17.87 -9.23
N ALA A 18 5.93 -18.39 -10.29
CA ALA A 18 4.47 -18.54 -10.42
C ALA A 18 3.92 -19.59 -9.42
N VAL A 19 4.62 -20.71 -9.24
CA VAL A 19 4.27 -21.72 -8.25
C VAL A 19 4.37 -21.16 -6.82
N ALA A 20 5.47 -20.51 -6.50
CA ALA A 20 5.66 -19.89 -5.17
C ALA A 20 4.60 -18.81 -4.89
N ARG A 21 4.22 -18.03 -5.90
CA ARG A 21 3.18 -17.00 -5.78
C ARG A 21 1.79 -17.60 -5.56
N GLU A 22 1.45 -18.68 -6.27
CA GLU A 22 0.18 -19.39 -6.05
C GLU A 22 0.12 -19.98 -4.63
N GLU A 23 1.21 -20.59 -4.17
CA GLU A 23 1.30 -21.13 -2.81
C GLU A 23 1.18 -20.02 -1.75
N MET A 24 1.83 -18.87 -1.94
CA MET A 24 1.67 -17.69 -1.10
C MET A 24 0.19 -17.29 -0.98
N VAL A 25 -0.53 -17.20 -2.10
CA VAL A 25 -1.94 -16.82 -2.08
C VAL A 25 -2.78 -17.88 -1.37
N ARG A 26 -2.58 -19.15 -1.68
CA ARG A 26 -3.36 -20.26 -1.11
C ARG A 26 -3.12 -20.42 0.39
N ALA A 27 -1.84 -20.53 0.79
CA ALA A 27 -1.48 -20.95 2.15
C ALA A 27 -1.33 -19.78 3.14
N GLN A 28 -0.98 -18.58 2.66
CA GLN A 28 -0.68 -17.45 3.56
C GLN A 28 -1.78 -16.38 3.55
N ILE A 29 -2.60 -16.32 2.50
CA ILE A 29 -3.59 -15.24 2.32
C ILE A 29 -5.01 -15.80 2.44
N ALA A 30 -5.42 -16.67 1.51
CA ALA A 30 -6.79 -17.21 1.48
C ALA A 30 -7.10 -18.07 2.72
N SER A 31 -6.14 -18.89 3.19
CA SER A 31 -6.28 -19.71 4.40
C SER A 31 -6.48 -18.89 5.68
N ARG A 32 -6.07 -17.61 5.67
CA ARG A 32 -6.22 -16.68 6.80
C ARG A 32 -7.44 -15.76 6.69
N GLY A 33 -8.35 -16.05 5.75
CA GLY A 33 -9.66 -15.43 5.72
C GLY A 33 -9.85 -14.27 4.72
N VAL A 34 -8.84 -13.93 3.90
CA VAL A 34 -9.06 -13.04 2.75
C VAL A 34 -9.90 -13.78 1.71
N ARG A 35 -11.02 -13.17 1.29
CA ARG A 35 -12.06 -13.81 0.46
C ARG A 35 -12.37 -13.07 -0.84
N ASP A 36 -11.98 -11.80 -0.98
CA ASP A 36 -12.23 -11.07 -2.24
C ASP A 36 -11.39 -11.70 -3.37
N GLU A 37 -12.07 -12.40 -4.29
CA GLU A 37 -11.42 -13.09 -5.40
C GLU A 37 -10.65 -12.15 -6.33
N ARG A 38 -11.03 -10.87 -6.41
CA ARG A 38 -10.29 -9.87 -7.20
C ARG A 38 -8.97 -9.54 -6.53
N VAL A 39 -8.96 -9.43 -5.19
CA VAL A 39 -7.73 -9.24 -4.40
C VAL A 39 -6.84 -10.47 -4.56
N LEU A 40 -7.38 -11.68 -4.39
CA LEU A 40 -6.63 -12.92 -4.56
C LEU A 40 -6.06 -13.04 -5.98
N ALA A 41 -6.84 -12.68 -7.01
CA ALA A 41 -6.40 -12.67 -8.40
C ALA A 41 -5.27 -11.65 -8.65
N ALA A 42 -5.35 -10.43 -8.08
CA ALA A 42 -4.30 -9.44 -8.16
C ALA A 42 -3.01 -9.97 -7.51
N MET A 43 -3.10 -10.58 -6.32
CA MET A 43 -1.96 -11.17 -5.62
C MET A 43 -1.33 -12.35 -6.39
N ARG A 44 -2.13 -13.13 -7.14
CA ARG A 44 -1.64 -14.19 -8.05
C ARG A 44 -0.94 -13.64 -9.28
N THR A 45 -1.39 -12.48 -9.76
CA THR A 45 -0.93 -11.91 -11.02
C THR A 45 0.36 -11.11 -10.86
N ILE A 46 0.47 -10.28 -9.81
CA ILE A 46 1.56 -9.32 -9.65
C ILE A 46 2.82 -10.01 -9.12
N PRO A 47 3.94 -9.98 -9.88
CA PRO A 47 5.17 -10.71 -9.55
C PRO A 47 5.95 -10.00 -8.43
N ARG A 48 5.64 -10.33 -7.16
CA ARG A 48 6.21 -9.68 -5.98
C ARG A 48 7.75 -9.68 -5.96
N HIS A 49 8.39 -10.73 -6.50
CA HIS A 49 9.85 -10.83 -6.59
C HIS A 49 10.52 -9.72 -7.44
N LEU A 50 9.74 -9.01 -8.26
CA LEU A 50 10.22 -7.84 -9.01
C LEU A 50 10.16 -6.53 -8.20
N PHE A 51 9.61 -6.57 -7.00
CA PHE A 51 9.46 -5.41 -6.10
C PHE A 51 10.40 -5.46 -4.90
N VAL A 52 11.32 -6.40 -4.88
CA VAL A 52 12.37 -6.54 -3.85
C VAL A 52 13.76 -6.47 -4.47
N PRO A 53 14.79 -6.08 -3.70
CA PRO A 53 16.19 -6.12 -4.15
C PRO A 53 16.62 -7.55 -4.55
N PRO A 54 17.66 -7.70 -5.39
CA PRO A 54 18.11 -9.01 -5.88
C PRO A 54 18.42 -10.03 -4.79
N ASP A 55 19.03 -9.60 -3.70
CA ASP A 55 19.38 -10.42 -2.53
C ASP A 55 18.17 -10.87 -1.70
N GLN A 56 17.01 -10.21 -1.87
CA GLN A 56 15.77 -10.53 -1.18
C GLN A 56 14.81 -11.39 -2.02
N LYS A 57 15.13 -11.67 -3.28
CA LYS A 57 14.22 -12.42 -4.20
C LYS A 57 13.86 -13.81 -3.70
N GLY A 58 14.81 -14.52 -3.08
CA GLY A 58 14.53 -15.86 -2.53
C GLY A 58 13.46 -15.89 -1.45
N GLY A 59 13.28 -14.76 -0.72
CA GLY A 59 12.24 -14.59 0.31
C GLY A 59 10.98 -13.89 -0.17
N ALA A 60 10.89 -13.50 -1.44
CA ALA A 60 9.83 -12.61 -1.94
C ALA A 60 8.40 -13.11 -1.68
N TYR A 61 8.20 -14.42 -1.65
CA TYR A 61 6.91 -15.06 -1.44
C TYR A 61 6.73 -15.62 -0.03
N SER A 62 7.68 -15.36 0.89
CA SER A 62 7.53 -15.69 2.31
C SER A 62 6.59 -14.71 3.01
N ASP A 63 5.89 -15.19 4.05
CA ASP A 63 4.89 -14.39 4.79
C ASP A 63 5.53 -13.42 5.80
N GLN A 64 6.41 -12.57 5.30
CA GLN A 64 7.14 -11.58 6.10
C GLN A 64 7.39 -10.28 5.33
N PRO A 65 7.60 -9.15 6.03
CA PRO A 65 8.12 -7.95 5.40
C PRO A 65 9.58 -8.16 4.99
N LEU A 66 10.02 -7.50 3.89
CA LEU A 66 11.40 -7.56 3.40
C LEU A 66 11.96 -6.16 3.22
N PRO A 67 13.27 -5.94 3.48
CA PRO A 67 13.90 -4.65 3.26
C PRO A 67 13.92 -4.29 1.76
N ILE A 68 13.70 -3.00 1.48
CA ILE A 68 13.72 -2.44 0.11
C ILE A 68 14.69 -1.27 -0.03
N GLY A 69 15.57 -1.07 0.94
CA GLY A 69 16.46 0.08 1.00
C GLY A 69 15.90 1.25 1.80
N SER A 70 16.71 2.27 2.02
CA SER A 70 16.34 3.50 2.73
C SER A 70 15.67 3.29 4.10
N GLY A 71 15.94 2.16 4.78
CA GLY A 71 15.30 1.79 6.04
C GLY A 71 13.82 1.44 5.93
N GLN A 72 13.33 1.18 4.71
CA GLN A 72 11.93 0.82 4.44
C GLN A 72 11.77 -0.65 4.09
N THR A 73 10.53 -1.14 4.14
CA THR A 73 10.18 -2.53 3.83
C THR A 73 8.99 -2.61 2.88
N ILE A 74 8.97 -3.64 2.05
CA ILE A 74 7.73 -4.10 1.42
C ILE A 74 6.94 -4.88 2.47
N SER A 75 5.67 -4.56 2.65
CA SER A 75 4.80 -5.20 3.64
C SER A 75 4.64 -6.70 3.38
N GLN A 76 4.40 -7.48 4.45
CA GLN A 76 4.05 -8.89 4.41
C GLN A 76 2.90 -9.15 3.42
N PRO A 77 2.96 -10.22 2.59
CA PRO A 77 1.92 -10.49 1.60
C PRO A 77 0.49 -10.53 2.16
N TYR A 78 0.29 -11.18 3.31
CA TYR A 78 -1.00 -11.21 3.97
C TYR A 78 -1.51 -9.80 4.32
N ILE A 79 -0.66 -8.94 4.83
CA ILE A 79 -1.03 -7.56 5.21
C ILE A 79 -1.44 -6.75 3.97
N VAL A 80 -0.70 -6.87 2.86
CA VAL A 80 -1.07 -6.24 1.59
C VAL A 80 -2.46 -6.66 1.14
N ALA A 81 -2.73 -7.97 1.11
CA ALA A 81 -4.02 -8.51 0.70
C ALA A 81 -5.15 -8.12 1.66
N PHE A 82 -4.94 -8.27 2.97
CA PHE A 82 -5.91 -7.94 4.00
C PHE A 82 -6.31 -6.46 3.97
N MET A 83 -5.32 -5.55 3.93
CA MET A 83 -5.59 -4.12 3.85
C MET A 83 -6.34 -3.75 2.55
N THR A 84 -5.98 -4.37 1.44
CA THR A 84 -6.66 -4.16 0.14
C THR A 84 -8.11 -4.63 0.21
N GLU A 85 -8.39 -5.78 0.79
CA GLU A 85 -9.76 -6.28 1.00
C GLU A 85 -10.56 -5.34 1.92
N GLN A 86 -9.93 -4.80 2.99
CA GLN A 86 -10.60 -3.87 3.89
C GLN A 86 -11.03 -2.55 3.21
N LEU A 87 -10.40 -2.14 2.10
CA LEU A 87 -10.87 -1.00 1.31
C LEU A 87 -12.22 -1.27 0.63
N ALA A 88 -12.61 -2.54 0.44
CA ALA A 88 -13.87 -2.95 -0.19
C ALA A 88 -14.09 -2.29 -1.57
N LEU A 89 -13.05 -2.26 -2.39
CA LEU A 89 -13.06 -1.67 -3.73
C LEU A 89 -14.05 -2.40 -4.65
N LYS A 90 -14.71 -1.67 -5.55
CA LYS A 90 -15.70 -2.21 -6.50
C LYS A 90 -15.21 -2.19 -7.95
N GLY A 91 -14.12 -1.46 -8.21
CA GLY A 91 -13.55 -1.17 -9.51
C GLY A 91 -13.93 0.22 -10.03
N GLY A 92 -12.96 0.98 -10.52
CA GLY A 92 -13.17 2.33 -11.01
C GLY A 92 -12.89 3.45 -10.01
N GLU A 93 -12.62 3.13 -8.74
CA GLU A 93 -12.30 4.10 -7.69
C GLU A 93 -11.03 4.90 -8.02
N LYS A 94 -11.01 6.12 -7.50
CA LYS A 94 -9.83 6.96 -7.37
C LYS A 94 -9.22 6.74 -5.99
N VAL A 95 -8.05 6.14 -5.95
CA VAL A 95 -7.38 5.74 -4.70
C VAL A 95 -6.14 6.58 -4.45
N LEU A 96 -5.97 7.04 -3.21
CA LEU A 96 -4.72 7.62 -2.71
C LEU A 96 -3.97 6.56 -1.89
N GLU A 97 -2.71 6.35 -2.22
CA GLU A 97 -1.77 5.57 -1.41
C GLU A 97 -0.74 6.49 -0.78
N ILE A 98 -0.45 6.30 0.50
CA ILE A 98 0.62 6.98 1.23
C ILE A 98 1.68 5.96 1.62
N GLY A 99 2.90 6.15 1.10
CA GLY A 99 4.02 5.22 1.26
C GLY A 99 4.13 4.26 0.09
N THR A 100 4.56 4.76 -1.09
CA THR A 100 4.75 3.94 -2.29
C THR A 100 5.74 2.80 -2.07
N GLY A 101 6.85 3.10 -1.37
CA GLY A 101 7.93 2.14 -1.13
C GLY A 101 8.43 1.52 -2.42
N SER A 102 8.33 0.19 -2.53
CA SER A 102 8.71 -0.54 -3.75
C SER A 102 7.73 -0.37 -4.92
N GLY A 103 6.52 0.13 -4.68
CA GLY A 103 5.41 0.20 -5.64
C GLY A 103 4.54 -1.07 -5.71
N TYR A 104 4.77 -2.06 -4.83
CA TYR A 104 4.00 -3.32 -4.86
C TYR A 104 2.52 -3.09 -4.51
N GLN A 105 2.25 -2.36 -3.41
CA GLN A 105 0.87 -2.06 -3.03
C GLN A 105 0.18 -1.18 -4.09
N ALA A 106 0.90 -0.21 -4.68
CA ALA A 106 0.38 0.58 -5.81
C ALA A 106 -0.02 -0.30 -7.00
N ALA A 107 0.80 -1.31 -7.35
CA ALA A 107 0.49 -2.25 -8.43
C ALA A 107 -0.74 -3.11 -8.12
N VAL A 108 -0.89 -3.58 -6.86
CA VAL A 108 -2.06 -4.34 -6.41
C VAL A 108 -3.33 -3.47 -6.49
N LEU A 109 -3.28 -2.25 -6.00
CA LEU A 109 -4.39 -1.30 -6.10
C LEU A 109 -4.75 -1.00 -7.55
N ALA A 110 -3.74 -0.77 -8.41
CA ALA A 110 -3.95 -0.46 -9.82
C ALA A 110 -4.65 -1.60 -10.59
N ALA A 111 -4.47 -2.84 -10.18
CA ALA A 111 -5.17 -3.99 -10.76
C ALA A 111 -6.67 -4.02 -10.39
N LEU A 112 -7.09 -3.27 -9.38
CA LEU A 112 -8.44 -3.33 -8.80
C LEU A 112 -9.25 -2.05 -9.00
N THR A 113 -8.60 -0.93 -9.40
CA THR A 113 -9.21 0.40 -9.39
C THR A 113 -9.03 1.15 -10.70
N GLY A 114 -9.74 2.25 -10.86
CA GLY A 114 -9.62 3.12 -12.04
C GLY A 114 -8.32 3.91 -12.07
N LYS A 115 -7.91 4.49 -10.94
CA LYS A 115 -6.71 5.32 -10.83
C LYS A 115 -6.12 5.25 -9.43
N VAL A 116 -4.80 5.13 -9.36
CA VAL A 116 -4.02 5.20 -8.12
C VAL A 116 -3.13 6.43 -8.15
N TYR A 117 -3.19 7.23 -7.11
CA TYR A 117 -2.26 8.30 -6.78
C TYR A 117 -1.43 7.84 -5.58
N SER A 118 -0.11 7.84 -5.71
CA SER A 118 0.76 7.32 -4.65
C SER A 118 1.81 8.36 -4.27
N ILE A 119 2.02 8.57 -2.98
CA ILE A 119 2.98 9.53 -2.45
C ILE A 119 4.09 8.80 -1.71
N GLU A 120 5.33 9.14 -2.05
CA GLU A 120 6.53 8.65 -1.38
C GLU A 120 7.39 9.83 -0.96
N ILE A 121 7.83 9.85 0.29
CA ILE A 121 8.68 10.94 0.81
C ILE A 121 10.15 10.79 0.36
N ARG A 122 10.59 9.56 0.11
CA ARG A 122 11.95 9.25 -0.31
C ARG A 122 12.04 9.25 -1.83
N LYS A 123 12.75 10.24 -2.37
CA LYS A 123 12.87 10.45 -3.82
C LYS A 123 13.38 9.20 -4.54
N GLU A 124 14.39 8.54 -3.98
CA GLU A 124 15.01 7.35 -4.58
C GLU A 124 13.99 6.22 -4.74
N LEU A 125 13.19 5.94 -3.69
CA LEU A 125 12.15 4.91 -3.74
C LEU A 125 11.03 5.29 -4.72
N ALA A 126 10.63 6.56 -4.76
CA ALA A 126 9.62 7.03 -5.69
C ALA A 126 10.07 6.84 -7.15
N ASP A 127 11.31 7.18 -7.46
CA ASP A 127 11.88 7.05 -8.82
C ASP A 127 11.97 5.57 -9.23
N GLU A 128 12.50 4.70 -8.36
CA GLU A 128 12.54 3.26 -8.59
C GLU A 128 11.14 2.65 -8.77
N ALA A 129 10.16 3.09 -7.96
CA ALA A 129 8.79 2.61 -8.07
C ALA A 129 8.15 3.02 -9.40
N ARG A 130 8.34 4.28 -9.86
CA ARG A 130 7.86 4.74 -11.19
C ARG A 130 8.42 3.89 -12.32
N GLU A 131 9.73 3.67 -12.33
CA GLU A 131 10.39 2.85 -13.35
C GLU A 131 9.88 1.42 -13.33
N ARG A 132 9.71 0.85 -12.14
CA ARG A 132 9.24 -0.53 -11.96
C ARG A 132 7.80 -0.68 -12.45
N LEU A 133 6.90 0.22 -12.03
CA LEU A 133 5.51 0.24 -12.48
C LEU A 133 5.41 0.40 -14.00
N ALA A 134 6.19 1.31 -14.59
CA ALA A 134 6.24 1.50 -16.04
C ALA A 134 6.71 0.24 -16.78
N ARG A 135 7.79 -0.41 -16.32
CA ARG A 135 8.28 -1.68 -16.90
C ARG A 135 7.26 -2.80 -16.82
N LEU A 136 6.44 -2.80 -15.78
CA LEU A 136 5.37 -3.78 -15.58
C LEU A 136 4.07 -3.40 -16.30
N GLY A 137 4.05 -2.31 -17.06
CA GLY A 137 2.89 -1.89 -17.84
C GLY A 137 1.74 -1.33 -17.01
N VAL A 138 1.97 -0.93 -15.75
CA VAL A 138 0.96 -0.30 -14.91
C VAL A 138 0.79 1.15 -15.36
N LYS A 139 -0.34 1.46 -16.00
CA LYS A 139 -0.59 2.78 -16.64
C LYS A 139 -1.48 3.70 -15.82
N ASN A 140 -2.20 3.16 -14.85
CA ASN A 140 -3.18 3.86 -14.03
C ASN A 140 -2.69 4.18 -12.60
N ALA A 141 -1.39 4.03 -12.34
CA ALA A 141 -0.75 4.48 -11.11
C ALA A 141 0.17 5.67 -11.39
N GLU A 142 0.04 6.71 -10.59
CA GLU A 142 0.86 7.92 -10.65
C GLU A 142 1.57 8.10 -9.30
N VAL A 143 2.89 8.21 -9.34
CA VAL A 143 3.72 8.34 -8.13
C VAL A 143 4.27 9.75 -8.03
N ARG A 144 4.14 10.39 -6.86
CA ARG A 144 4.70 11.70 -6.53
C ARG A 144 5.66 11.61 -5.35
N VAL A 145 6.74 12.38 -5.41
CA VAL A 145 7.58 12.65 -4.23
C VAL A 145 6.89 13.72 -3.40
N GLY A 146 6.75 13.51 -2.09
CA GLY A 146 6.15 14.49 -1.19
C GLY A 146 5.83 13.96 0.20
N ASP A 147 5.42 14.89 1.08
CA ASP A 147 4.96 14.56 2.42
C ASP A 147 3.53 13.98 2.37
N GLY A 148 3.42 12.68 2.62
CA GLY A 148 2.15 11.97 2.65
C GLY A 148 1.15 12.49 3.68
N TYR A 149 1.61 13.20 4.74
CA TYR A 149 0.73 13.81 5.73
C TYR A 149 -0.24 14.81 5.09
N ARG A 150 0.20 15.51 4.06
CA ARG A 150 -0.59 16.52 3.35
C ARG A 150 -1.59 15.90 2.36
N GLY A 151 -1.42 14.61 2.02
CA GLY A 151 -2.17 13.97 0.95
C GLY A 151 -1.88 14.59 -0.42
N TRP A 152 -2.92 14.58 -1.28
CA TRP A 152 -2.85 15.14 -2.64
C TRP A 152 -4.08 16.00 -2.93
N PRO A 153 -4.14 17.24 -2.37
CA PRO A 153 -5.34 18.09 -2.46
C PRO A 153 -5.84 18.34 -3.88
N GLU A 154 -4.90 18.50 -4.84
CA GLU A 154 -5.23 18.78 -6.25
C GLU A 154 -5.97 17.62 -6.94
N GLN A 155 -5.92 16.44 -6.36
CA GLN A 155 -6.58 15.24 -6.86
C GLN A 155 -7.76 14.79 -5.98
N ALA A 156 -7.98 15.47 -4.84
CA ALA A 156 -9.11 15.15 -3.97
C ALA A 156 -10.47 15.46 -4.63
N PRO A 157 -11.57 14.84 -4.20
CA PRO A 157 -11.66 13.81 -3.19
C PRO A 157 -11.26 12.42 -3.72
N PHE A 158 -10.91 11.49 -2.79
CA PHE A 158 -10.58 10.11 -3.08
C PHE A 158 -11.67 9.16 -2.58
N ASP A 159 -12.02 8.16 -3.38
CA ASP A 159 -12.99 7.13 -2.99
C ASP A 159 -12.41 6.18 -1.94
N ALA A 160 -11.09 5.97 -1.99
CA ALA A 160 -10.38 5.19 -0.98
C ALA A 160 -8.99 5.77 -0.70
N ILE A 161 -8.52 5.59 0.56
CA ILE A 161 -7.17 5.98 0.98
C ILE A 161 -6.50 4.78 1.67
N MET A 162 -5.32 4.41 1.19
CA MET A 162 -4.46 3.38 1.76
C MET A 162 -3.22 4.02 2.37
N VAL A 163 -2.94 3.79 3.66
CA VAL A 163 -1.73 4.28 4.30
C VAL A 163 -0.86 3.11 4.73
N THR A 164 0.40 3.09 4.32
CA THR A 164 1.34 1.97 4.52
C THR A 164 2.48 2.29 5.48
N ALA A 165 2.35 3.36 6.25
CA ALA A 165 3.23 3.74 7.35
C ALA A 165 2.37 4.18 8.54
N ALA A 166 2.82 4.01 9.77
CA ALA A 166 2.04 4.27 10.97
C ALA A 166 2.28 5.68 11.54
N PRO A 167 1.33 6.61 11.43
CA PRO A 167 1.33 7.84 12.21
C PRO A 167 0.84 7.55 13.64
N GLU A 168 1.23 8.39 14.59
CA GLU A 168 0.69 8.31 15.96
C GLU A 168 -0.82 8.60 16.02
N ARG A 169 -1.32 9.44 15.12
CA ARG A 169 -2.73 9.83 14.97
C ARG A 169 -3.08 9.94 13.50
N VAL A 170 -4.34 9.72 13.18
CA VAL A 170 -4.85 9.90 11.80
C VAL A 170 -4.61 11.33 11.34
N PRO A 171 -3.92 11.56 10.21
CA PRO A 171 -3.69 12.89 9.68
C PRO A 171 -5.01 13.57 9.24
N PRO A 172 -5.38 14.73 9.80
CA PRO A 172 -6.62 15.42 9.42
C PRO A 172 -6.73 15.71 7.91
N PRO A 173 -5.66 16.12 7.20
CA PRO A 173 -5.76 16.36 5.76
C PRO A 173 -6.19 15.14 4.95
N LEU A 174 -5.89 13.92 5.41
CA LEU A 174 -6.33 12.70 4.72
C LEU A 174 -7.82 12.44 4.93
N LEU A 175 -8.35 12.76 6.12
CA LEU A 175 -9.79 12.68 6.38
C LEU A 175 -10.58 13.68 5.53
N GLU A 176 -10.07 14.90 5.38
CA GLU A 176 -10.69 15.94 4.55
C GLU A 176 -10.75 15.54 3.07
N GLN A 177 -9.74 14.81 2.58
CA GLN A 177 -9.61 14.37 1.20
C GLN A 177 -10.36 13.06 0.90
N LEU A 178 -10.88 12.35 1.90
CA LEU A 178 -11.70 11.16 1.69
C LEU A 178 -13.10 11.58 1.22
N ALA A 179 -13.64 10.98 0.16
CA ALA A 179 -14.99 11.26 -0.33
C ALA A 179 -16.06 10.82 0.68
N VAL A 180 -17.23 11.46 0.67
CA VAL A 180 -18.41 10.93 1.38
C VAL A 180 -18.78 9.57 0.77
N GLY A 181 -18.93 8.54 1.60
CA GLY A 181 -19.06 7.14 1.18
C GLY A 181 -17.72 6.44 0.93
N GLY A 182 -16.60 7.17 1.02
CA GLY A 182 -15.26 6.64 0.87
C GLY A 182 -14.73 5.95 2.13
N ARG A 183 -13.64 5.21 1.96
CA ARG A 183 -13.02 4.41 3.02
C ARG A 183 -11.51 4.58 3.08
N MET A 184 -10.98 4.72 4.30
CA MET A 184 -9.55 4.74 4.57
C MET A 184 -9.15 3.49 5.35
N VAL A 185 -7.99 2.92 5.01
CA VAL A 185 -7.30 1.87 5.77
C VAL A 185 -5.93 2.39 6.17
N ILE A 186 -5.65 2.45 7.47
CA ILE A 186 -4.48 3.10 8.03
C ILE A 186 -4.00 2.41 9.31
N PRO A 187 -2.71 2.06 9.45
CA PRO A 187 -2.13 1.70 10.73
C PRO A 187 -1.96 2.96 11.60
N VAL A 188 -2.34 2.92 12.86
CA VAL A 188 -2.23 4.06 13.79
C VAL A 188 -1.62 3.62 15.10
N GLY A 189 -0.69 4.39 15.61
CA GLY A 189 -0.07 4.21 16.92
C GLY A 189 1.46 4.32 16.89
N GLY A 190 2.07 4.35 18.08
CA GLY A 190 3.51 4.36 18.27
C GLY A 190 4.07 2.96 18.53
N CYS A 191 4.33 2.61 19.82
CA CYS A 191 4.80 1.29 20.21
C CYS A 191 3.74 0.20 19.98
N TYR A 192 2.47 0.53 20.19
CA TYR A 192 1.32 -0.27 19.85
C TYR A 192 0.61 0.33 18.65
N GLN A 193 0.41 -0.48 17.60
CA GLN A 193 -0.23 -0.04 16.37
C GLN A 193 -1.43 -0.93 16.08
N GLU A 194 -2.53 -0.29 15.70
CA GLU A 194 -3.73 -0.95 15.23
C GLU A 194 -4.04 -0.54 13.79
N LEU A 195 -4.40 -1.50 12.97
CA LEU A 195 -4.95 -1.23 11.67
C LEU A 195 -6.39 -0.76 11.83
N LYS A 196 -6.67 0.45 11.37
CA LYS A 196 -7.98 1.07 11.43
C LYS A 196 -8.63 1.13 10.06
N VAL A 197 -9.92 0.92 10.04
CA VAL A 197 -10.79 1.20 8.90
C VAL A 197 -11.67 2.37 9.27
N ILE A 198 -11.68 3.41 8.45
CA ILE A 198 -12.43 4.64 8.65
C ILE A 198 -13.34 4.83 7.46
N ASP A 199 -14.64 4.84 7.69
CA ASP A 199 -15.68 5.12 6.70
C ASP A 199 -16.15 6.56 6.85
N ARG A 200 -16.12 7.35 5.76
CA ARG A 200 -16.72 8.69 5.74
C ARG A 200 -18.20 8.59 5.37
N THR A 201 -19.07 9.02 6.26
CA THR A 201 -20.52 9.12 6.04
C THR A 201 -20.95 10.58 5.88
N ALA A 202 -22.21 10.84 5.55
CA ALA A 202 -22.74 12.19 5.51
C ALA A 202 -22.72 12.89 6.90
N GLU A 203 -22.79 12.08 7.98
CA GLU A 203 -22.83 12.56 9.37
C GLU A 203 -21.43 12.66 10.00
N GLY A 204 -20.37 12.20 9.33
CA GLY A 204 -19.02 12.22 9.85
C GLY A 204 -18.22 10.94 9.57
N PHE A 205 -17.39 10.51 10.51
CA PHE A 205 -16.53 9.35 10.35
C PHE A 205 -16.90 8.23 11.31
N LYS A 206 -16.89 6.99 10.81
CA LYS A 206 -17.02 5.77 11.62
C LYS A 206 -15.70 5.02 11.56
N GLU A 207 -15.12 4.76 12.73
CA GLU A 207 -13.83 4.12 12.87
C GLU A 207 -13.96 2.76 13.55
N ARG A 208 -13.20 1.76 13.10
CA ARG A 208 -13.05 0.46 13.77
C ARG A 208 -11.63 -0.04 13.67
N SER A 209 -11.10 -0.63 14.75
CA SER A 209 -9.84 -1.38 14.74
C SER A 209 -10.10 -2.80 14.26
N VAL A 210 -9.23 -3.33 13.40
CA VAL A 210 -9.44 -4.62 12.75
C VAL A 210 -8.32 -5.63 12.98
N LEU A 211 -7.09 -5.16 13.22
CA LEU A 211 -5.93 -6.03 13.43
C LEU A 211 -4.82 -5.27 14.16
N PRO A 212 -4.15 -5.86 15.17
CA PRO A 212 -2.87 -5.36 15.65
C PRO A 212 -1.80 -5.56 14.59
N VAL A 213 -0.97 -4.53 14.35
CA VAL A 213 0.02 -4.51 13.26
C VAL A 213 1.33 -3.88 13.72
N ARG A 214 2.36 -3.98 12.86
CA ARG A 214 3.61 -3.26 13.02
C ARG A 214 4.10 -2.74 11.68
N PHE A 215 4.04 -1.43 11.51
CA PHE A 215 4.51 -0.70 10.33
C PHE A 215 5.70 0.18 10.68
N VAL A 216 6.44 0.58 9.65
CA VAL A 216 7.44 1.65 9.74
C VAL A 216 6.77 2.95 10.19
N PRO A 217 7.50 3.83 10.92
CA PRO A 217 6.96 5.13 11.32
C PRO A 217 6.57 5.98 10.10
N PHE A 218 5.51 6.74 10.25
CA PHE A 218 5.10 7.75 9.28
C PHE A 218 6.07 8.95 9.36
N VAL A 219 6.94 9.11 8.37
CA VAL A 219 7.92 10.20 8.31
C VAL A 219 7.32 11.41 7.62
N ARG A 220 7.63 12.61 8.14
CA ARG A 220 7.21 13.91 7.58
C ARG A 220 8.41 14.72 7.14
N GLU A 221 8.21 15.67 6.23
CA GLU A 221 9.26 16.65 5.87
C GLU A 221 9.74 17.43 7.08
N ALA A 222 8.86 17.81 7.99
CA ALA A 222 9.21 18.52 9.23
C ALA A 222 10.15 17.69 10.15
N ASP A 223 10.09 16.36 10.08
CA ASP A 223 10.94 15.46 10.88
C ASP A 223 12.32 15.28 10.24
N SER A 224 12.49 15.69 8.98
CA SER A 224 13.73 15.54 8.19
C SER A 224 14.59 16.80 8.21
N ALA A 225 14.15 17.89 8.84
CA ALA A 225 14.94 19.11 8.96
C ALA A 225 16.16 18.86 9.88
N PRO A 226 17.36 19.30 9.49
CA PRO A 226 18.55 19.20 10.34
C PRO A 226 18.32 20.01 11.63
N GLY A 227 18.22 19.33 12.79
CA GLY A 227 17.96 19.90 14.10
C GLY A 227 16.86 19.25 14.93
N ALA A 228 16.01 18.41 14.36
CA ALA A 228 14.91 17.77 15.10
C ALA A 228 15.36 16.56 15.98
N GLY A 229 16.59 16.08 15.83
CA GLY A 229 17.12 14.89 16.51
C GLY A 229 17.76 15.11 17.89
N ASP A 230 18.10 16.32 18.28
CA ASP A 230 18.93 16.58 19.48
C ASP A 230 18.16 16.92 20.77
N LEU A 231 16.85 17.03 20.73
CA LEU A 231 16.05 17.43 21.91
C LEU A 231 15.44 16.27 22.72
N LYS A 232 15.71 15.00 22.37
CA LYS A 232 15.15 13.82 23.09
C LYS A 232 16.17 13.02 23.91
N LYS A 233 17.35 13.55 24.22
CA LYS A 233 18.36 12.86 25.05
C LYS A 233 18.65 13.50 26.42
N GLU A 234 17.80 14.38 26.90
CA GLU A 234 17.87 14.85 28.30
C GLU A 234 16.49 14.79 28.96
N LYS A 235 16.19 13.66 29.58
CA LYS A 235 15.59 13.51 30.94
C LYS A 235 15.38 12.06 31.28
#